data_600a5379573d95f0ac527ccfc13bb854
#
_entry.id   600a5379573d95f0ac527ccfc13bb854
#
_cell.length_a   1.000
_cell.length_b   1.000
_cell.length_c   1.000
_cell.angle_alpha   90.00
_cell.angle_beta   90.00
_cell.angle_gamma   90.00
#
_symmetry.space_group_name_H-M   'P 1'
#
loop_
_entity.id
_entity.type
_entity.pdbx_description
1 polymer ?
#
loop_
_entity_poly.entity_id
_entity_poly.type
_entity_poly.pdbx_seq_one_letter_code
_entity_poly.pdbx_strand_id
1 'polypeptide(L)'
;HLLRECTQHTVEVGLKYVNNDACYPSILTTGQMIEALESGEYDLDKTALIMSQTGGGCRATNYIGFIRKALKDAGYPNVPVISFNVVGMEKMPGFKLTPKLVENLIKCVIYGDLLQKMLTKNRAYEVNKGETQALFDKWMEKCKKLVSNSTMKEFKQNIYNIVEDFEKIELNTEIKKPKVGIVGEVLIKYQPFGNNYVVDKLEAEGAEVILPDFMGFIKFIATHKITFNQLIKTDGAKAKIFKLAIKLIDILEKDEKIALSNSKKGYLLPCDIFELEENVKGILSIGNQTGEGWFLTAEMVEYIEHGIPNIVCVQPFACLPNHVVGKGVIKTIRDTYPKANISPIDYDPGASEANQTNRIKLLMAVAKDNLKMQENEKRAIKKENDKKTTKV
;
A
#
# COMPACT_ATOMS: atom_id res chain seq x y z
N HIS A 1 17.12 13.94 -0.34
CA HIS A 1 16.74 13.75 -1.73
C HIS A 1 15.95 12.47 -1.87
N LEU A 2 14.83 12.51 -2.58
CA LEU A 2 14.11 11.32 -3.04
C LEU A 2 14.82 10.84 -4.31
N LEU A 3 15.11 9.52 -4.37
CA LEU A 3 15.70 8.93 -5.54
C LEU A 3 14.74 8.98 -6.74
N ARG A 4 15.30 8.98 -7.95
CA ARG A 4 14.50 8.91 -9.19
C ARG A 4 13.67 7.62 -9.26
N GLU A 5 12.67 7.59 -10.11
CA GLU A 5 11.93 6.36 -10.40
C GLU A 5 12.87 5.27 -10.91
N CYS A 6 12.53 4.01 -10.59
CA CYS A 6 13.27 2.87 -11.12
C CYS A 6 13.08 2.78 -12.64
N THR A 7 14.13 2.28 -13.30
CA THR A 7 14.15 2.00 -14.73
C THR A 7 14.70 0.58 -14.95
N GLN A 8 14.70 0.11 -16.19
CA GLN A 8 15.37 -1.14 -16.54
C GLN A 8 16.86 -1.11 -16.17
N HIS A 9 17.51 0.05 -16.33
CA HIS A 9 18.91 0.25 -15.91
C HIS A 9 19.09 0.06 -14.40
N THR A 10 18.14 0.55 -13.60
CA THR A 10 18.14 0.33 -12.14
C THR A 10 18.16 -1.16 -11.79
N VAL A 11 17.39 -1.97 -12.51
CA VAL A 11 17.37 -3.43 -12.32
C VAL A 11 18.72 -4.05 -12.71
N GLU A 12 19.27 -3.65 -13.86
CA GLU A 12 20.57 -4.14 -14.33
C GLU A 12 21.70 -3.81 -13.35
N VAL A 13 21.72 -2.59 -12.82
CA VAL A 13 22.68 -2.18 -11.76
C VAL A 13 22.45 -3.01 -10.50
N GLY A 14 21.20 -3.18 -10.06
CA GLY A 14 20.87 -3.99 -8.88
C GLY A 14 21.34 -5.44 -9.00
N LEU A 15 21.16 -6.07 -10.16
CA LEU A 15 21.57 -7.46 -10.45
C LEU A 15 23.10 -7.66 -10.45
N LYS A 16 23.90 -6.62 -10.64
CA LYS A 16 25.37 -6.73 -10.51
C LYS A 16 25.79 -7.01 -9.07
N TYR A 17 25.05 -6.52 -8.08
CA TYR A 17 25.48 -6.50 -6.68
C TYR A 17 24.57 -7.34 -5.76
N VAL A 18 23.35 -7.66 -6.19
CA VAL A 18 22.39 -8.47 -5.42
C VAL A 18 22.11 -9.75 -6.19
N ASN A 19 22.15 -10.88 -5.48
CA ASN A 19 21.81 -12.18 -6.07
C ASN A 19 20.39 -12.15 -6.63
N ASN A 20 20.21 -12.72 -7.84
CA ASN A 20 18.91 -12.80 -8.51
C ASN A 20 17.85 -13.57 -7.68
N ASP A 21 18.27 -14.54 -6.85
CA ASP A 21 17.38 -15.27 -5.94
C ASP A 21 17.01 -14.47 -4.67
N ALA A 22 17.54 -13.25 -4.52
CA ALA A 22 17.09 -12.34 -3.50
C ALA A 22 15.72 -11.75 -3.87
N CYS A 23 15.05 -11.17 -2.89
CA CYS A 23 13.77 -10.51 -3.07
C CYS A 23 13.87 -9.36 -4.10
N TYR A 24 12.96 -9.28 -5.06
CA TYR A 24 12.96 -8.23 -6.11
C TYR A 24 13.06 -6.80 -5.55
N PRO A 25 12.34 -6.41 -4.46
CA PRO A 25 12.55 -5.13 -3.80
C PRO A 25 14.00 -4.83 -3.43
N SER A 26 14.79 -5.84 -3.03
CA SER A 26 16.21 -5.62 -2.68
C SER A 26 17.07 -5.29 -3.90
N ILE A 27 16.73 -5.83 -5.06
CA ILE A 27 17.39 -5.52 -6.34
C ILE A 27 17.09 -4.08 -6.74
N LEU A 28 15.80 -3.70 -6.71
CA LEU A 28 15.35 -2.34 -7.05
C LEU A 28 15.99 -1.29 -6.14
N THR A 29 15.91 -1.47 -4.82
CA THR A 29 16.42 -0.48 -3.86
C THR A 29 17.92 -0.36 -3.90
N THR A 30 18.64 -1.47 -4.04
CA THR A 30 20.12 -1.45 -4.17
C THR A 30 20.52 -0.80 -5.50
N GLY A 31 19.84 -1.16 -6.59
CA GLY A 31 20.08 -0.58 -7.91
C GLY A 31 19.89 0.94 -7.92
N GLN A 32 18.77 1.45 -7.38
CA GLN A 32 18.50 2.90 -7.27
C GLN A 32 19.60 3.63 -6.49
N MET A 33 20.07 3.04 -5.40
CA MET A 33 21.10 3.68 -4.56
C MET A 33 22.45 3.74 -5.24
N ILE A 34 22.87 2.66 -5.90
CA ILE A 34 24.13 2.63 -6.65
C ILE A 34 24.05 3.56 -7.87
N GLU A 35 22.97 3.47 -8.66
CA GLU A 35 22.72 4.33 -9.82
C GLU A 35 22.79 5.83 -9.45
N ALA A 36 22.19 6.19 -8.30
CA ALA A 36 22.26 7.56 -7.80
C ALA A 36 23.70 8.02 -7.51
N LEU A 37 24.53 7.17 -6.92
CA LEU A 37 25.92 7.51 -6.64
C LEU A 37 26.78 7.56 -7.93
N GLU A 38 26.48 6.68 -8.91
CA GLU A 38 27.14 6.65 -10.22
C GLU A 38 26.75 7.85 -11.10
N SER A 39 25.60 8.50 -10.84
CA SER A 39 25.12 9.65 -11.63
C SER A 39 26.01 10.89 -11.57
N GLY A 40 26.86 11.00 -10.55
CA GLY A 40 27.69 12.19 -10.31
C GLY A 40 26.92 13.43 -9.81
N GLU A 41 25.61 13.30 -9.53
CA GLU A 41 24.78 14.42 -9.04
C GLU A 41 24.96 14.70 -7.55
N TYR A 42 25.60 13.78 -6.82
CA TYR A 42 25.73 13.84 -5.37
C TYR A 42 27.21 13.95 -4.95
N ASP A 43 27.50 14.87 -4.05
CA ASP A 43 28.80 14.96 -3.39
C ASP A 43 28.96 13.79 -2.41
N LEU A 44 29.78 12.80 -2.77
CA LEU A 44 29.94 11.56 -2.01
C LEU A 44 30.41 11.78 -0.57
N ASP A 45 31.20 12.83 -0.32
CA ASP A 45 31.70 13.16 1.03
C ASP A 45 30.59 13.75 1.94
N LYS A 46 29.47 14.18 1.35
CA LYS A 46 28.31 14.74 2.06
C LYS A 46 27.05 13.89 1.92
N THR A 47 27.16 12.70 1.32
CA THR A 47 26.01 11.84 1.04
C THR A 47 25.96 10.69 2.04
N ALA A 48 24.76 10.40 2.53
CA ALA A 48 24.42 9.20 3.26
C ALA A 48 23.17 8.57 2.66
N LEU A 49 23.15 7.26 2.57
CA LEU A 49 21.95 6.52 2.17
C LEU A 49 21.11 6.20 3.39
N ILE A 50 19.79 6.19 3.25
CA ILE A 50 18.87 5.78 4.31
C ILE A 50 17.98 4.64 3.81
N MET A 51 17.83 3.58 4.62
CA MET A 51 16.98 2.45 4.30
C MET A 51 16.26 1.96 5.55
N SER A 52 15.00 1.56 5.40
CA SER A 52 14.22 0.94 6.48
C SER A 52 14.77 -0.45 6.80
N GLN A 53 14.68 -0.83 8.09
CA GLN A 53 15.07 -2.15 8.57
C GLN A 53 13.95 -2.69 9.47
N THR A 54 13.25 -3.74 9.01
CA THR A 54 12.00 -4.18 9.63
C THR A 54 12.17 -5.01 10.90
N GLY A 55 13.26 -5.76 11.04
CA GLY A 55 13.56 -6.55 12.26
C GLY A 55 12.82 -7.88 12.37
N GLY A 56 12.15 -8.33 11.30
CA GLY A 56 11.44 -9.62 11.27
C GLY A 56 12.19 -10.70 10.47
N GLY A 57 11.54 -11.83 10.25
CA GLY A 57 12.04 -12.95 9.42
C GLY A 57 12.04 -12.67 7.92
N CYS A 58 11.67 -11.48 7.48
CA CYS A 58 11.70 -11.03 6.09
C CYS A 58 13.10 -10.58 5.67
N ARG A 59 13.45 -10.71 4.39
CA ARG A 59 14.71 -10.23 3.83
C ARG A 59 14.89 -8.71 3.95
N ALA A 60 13.82 -7.93 4.06
CA ALA A 60 13.86 -6.49 4.30
C ALA A 60 14.66 -6.11 5.57
N THR A 61 14.78 -7.01 6.53
CA THR A 61 15.67 -6.87 7.68
C THR A 61 17.13 -6.73 7.26
N ASN A 62 17.54 -7.34 6.15
CA ASN A 62 18.94 -7.37 5.68
C ASN A 62 19.20 -6.54 4.41
N TYR A 63 18.26 -5.74 3.93
CA TYR A 63 18.52 -4.86 2.77
C TYR A 63 19.72 -3.93 3.03
N ILE A 64 19.87 -3.44 4.25
CA ILE A 64 21.02 -2.65 4.67
C ILE A 64 22.34 -3.41 4.47
N GLY A 65 22.38 -4.70 4.78
CA GLY A 65 23.54 -5.56 4.55
C GLY A 65 23.85 -5.70 3.06
N PHE A 66 22.84 -5.88 2.22
CA PHE A 66 23.00 -5.93 0.76
C PHE A 66 23.53 -4.61 0.21
N ILE A 67 22.96 -3.48 0.63
CA ILE A 67 23.40 -2.15 0.21
C ILE A 67 24.85 -1.89 0.63
N ARG A 68 25.23 -2.18 1.87
CA ARG A 68 26.62 -2.03 2.36
C ARG A 68 27.61 -2.89 1.56
N LYS A 69 27.22 -4.13 1.26
CA LYS A 69 28.03 -4.99 0.39
C LYS A 69 28.14 -4.41 -1.00
N ALA A 70 27.04 -4.01 -1.61
CA ALA A 70 26.99 -3.41 -2.94
C ALA A 70 27.87 -2.15 -3.02
N LEU A 71 27.80 -1.27 -2.03
CA LEU A 71 28.65 -0.07 -1.95
C LEU A 71 30.13 -0.43 -1.95
N LYS A 72 30.52 -1.44 -1.17
CA LYS A 72 31.92 -1.89 -1.15
C LYS A 72 32.35 -2.42 -2.51
N ASP A 73 31.52 -3.25 -3.14
CA ASP A 73 31.82 -3.89 -4.42
C ASP A 73 31.80 -2.88 -5.58
N ALA A 74 30.99 -1.82 -5.47
CA ALA A 74 30.89 -0.72 -6.44
C ALA A 74 31.95 0.37 -6.28
N GLY A 75 32.82 0.30 -5.25
CA GLY A 75 33.88 1.27 -5.02
C GLY A 75 33.48 2.47 -4.14
N TYR A 76 32.37 2.41 -3.43
CA TYR A 76 31.88 3.46 -2.51
C TYR A 76 31.88 3.05 -1.02
N PRO A 77 32.97 2.44 -0.49
CA PRO A 77 32.96 1.85 0.86
C PRO A 77 32.78 2.89 1.99
N ASN A 78 33.02 4.17 1.70
CA ASN A 78 32.94 5.25 2.68
C ASN A 78 31.54 5.90 2.77
N VAL A 79 30.61 5.61 1.85
CA VAL A 79 29.25 6.16 1.90
C VAL A 79 28.47 5.46 3.01
N PRO A 80 28.03 6.18 4.06
CA PRO A 80 27.34 5.58 5.18
C PRO A 80 25.90 5.18 4.80
N VAL A 81 25.44 4.05 5.36
CA VAL A 81 24.05 3.60 5.24
C VAL A 81 23.36 3.71 6.61
N ILE A 82 22.40 4.60 6.69
CA ILE A 82 21.60 4.84 7.90
C ILE A 82 20.46 3.82 7.96
N SER A 83 20.40 3.06 9.05
CA SER A 83 19.29 2.17 9.35
C SER A 83 18.13 2.94 9.97
N PHE A 84 17.04 3.08 9.22
CA PHE A 84 15.79 3.57 9.77
C PHE A 84 15.02 2.40 10.40
N ASN A 85 15.21 2.20 11.70
CA ASN A 85 14.54 1.11 12.43
C ASN A 85 13.92 1.62 13.74
N VAL A 86 12.72 1.14 14.03
CA VAL A 86 11.98 1.45 15.28
C VAL A 86 12.19 0.39 16.35
N VAL A 87 12.89 -0.71 16.04
CA VAL A 87 13.08 -1.87 16.93
C VAL A 87 14.40 -1.82 17.68
N GLY A 88 15.28 -0.86 17.37
CA GLY A 88 16.58 -0.69 18.03
C GLY A 88 17.63 -1.70 17.59
N MET A 89 17.57 -2.20 16.35
CA MET A 89 18.53 -3.17 15.79
C MET A 89 19.92 -2.61 15.63
N GLU A 90 20.03 -1.36 15.18
CA GLU A 90 21.27 -0.65 15.03
C GLU A 90 21.16 0.74 15.66
N LYS A 91 22.22 1.17 16.36
CA LYS A 91 22.36 2.54 16.86
C LYS A 91 23.07 3.37 15.80
N MET A 92 22.43 4.43 15.30
CA MET A 92 23.00 5.34 14.32
C MET A 92 23.44 6.63 15.00
N PRO A 93 24.78 6.86 15.17
CA PRO A 93 25.29 8.14 15.66
C PRO A 93 24.83 9.27 14.72
N GLY A 94 24.28 10.33 15.29
CA GLY A 94 23.85 11.51 14.51
C GLY A 94 22.43 11.46 13.95
N PHE A 95 21.75 10.30 13.88
CA PHE A 95 20.32 10.21 13.49
C PHE A 95 19.44 9.92 14.72
N LYS A 96 18.52 10.83 15.01
CA LYS A 96 17.59 10.69 16.12
C LYS A 96 16.14 10.86 15.65
N LEU A 97 15.29 9.89 15.98
CA LEU A 97 13.84 10.03 15.85
C LEU A 97 13.33 10.99 16.95
N THR A 98 13.09 12.24 16.58
CA THR A 98 12.48 13.20 17.49
C THR A 98 10.95 13.10 17.43
N PRO A 99 10.22 13.47 18.52
CA PRO A 99 8.75 13.48 18.49
C PRO A 99 8.18 14.29 17.33
N LYS A 100 8.82 15.43 16.98
CA LYS A 100 8.42 16.26 15.84
C LYS A 100 8.61 15.57 14.50
N LEU A 101 9.71 14.82 14.33
CA LEU A 101 9.93 14.03 13.11
C LEU A 101 8.86 12.93 12.98
N VAL A 102 8.54 12.22 14.06
CA VAL A 102 7.50 11.18 14.08
C VAL A 102 6.14 11.80 13.75
N GLU A 103 5.77 12.93 14.34
CA GLU A 103 4.54 13.65 14.00
C GLU A 103 4.48 14.01 12.51
N ASN A 104 5.57 14.54 11.96
CA ASN A 104 5.63 14.89 10.54
C ASN A 104 5.52 13.67 9.62
N LEU A 105 6.15 12.54 9.98
CA LEU A 105 6.03 11.29 9.24
C LEU A 105 4.58 10.78 9.22
N ILE A 106 3.88 10.82 10.35
CA ILE A 106 2.47 10.43 10.42
C ILE A 106 1.61 11.34 9.56
N LYS A 107 1.80 12.67 9.63
CA LYS A 107 1.09 13.63 8.79
C LYS A 107 1.33 13.36 7.30
N CYS A 108 2.58 13.05 6.93
CA CYS A 108 2.97 12.74 5.56
C CYS A 108 2.22 11.52 5.03
N VAL A 109 2.14 10.45 5.82
CA VAL A 109 1.43 9.23 5.44
C VAL A 109 -0.07 9.47 5.30
N ILE A 110 -0.72 10.15 6.26
CA ILE A 110 -2.14 10.48 6.18
C ILE A 110 -2.46 11.31 4.94
N TYR A 111 -1.66 12.34 4.62
CA TYR A 111 -1.85 13.10 3.39
C TYR A 111 -1.63 12.25 2.13
N GLY A 112 -0.63 11.37 2.15
CA GLY A 112 -0.35 10.47 1.02
C GLY A 112 -1.50 9.51 0.75
N ASP A 113 -1.98 8.83 1.78
CA ASP A 113 -3.09 7.88 1.71
C ASP A 113 -4.38 8.57 1.24
N LEU A 114 -4.72 9.74 1.83
CA LEU A 114 -5.87 10.53 1.44
C LEU A 114 -5.80 10.95 -0.04
N LEU A 115 -4.68 11.51 -0.48
CA LEU A 115 -4.52 12.00 -1.85
C LEU A 115 -4.55 10.85 -2.86
N GLN A 116 -3.93 9.70 -2.56
CA GLN A 116 -3.97 8.52 -3.41
C GLN A 116 -5.39 7.98 -3.57
N LYS A 117 -6.15 7.91 -2.48
CA LYS A 117 -7.56 7.52 -2.46
C LYS A 117 -8.42 8.46 -3.31
N MET A 118 -8.18 9.79 -3.17
CA MET A 118 -8.83 10.80 -4.00
C MET A 118 -8.50 10.61 -5.49
N LEU A 119 -7.23 10.38 -5.81
CA LEU A 119 -6.76 10.22 -7.18
C LEU A 119 -7.43 9.03 -7.87
N THR A 120 -7.28 7.83 -7.34
CA THR A 120 -7.75 6.61 -7.99
C THR A 120 -9.27 6.58 -8.16
N LYS A 121 -10.01 7.04 -7.13
CA LYS A 121 -11.48 7.10 -7.19
C LYS A 121 -11.98 8.09 -8.22
N ASN A 122 -11.49 9.34 -8.21
CA ASN A 122 -12.00 10.37 -9.10
C ASN A 122 -11.55 10.15 -10.55
N ARG A 123 -10.28 9.79 -10.77
CA ARG A 123 -9.71 9.53 -12.12
C ARG A 123 -10.49 8.46 -12.88
N ALA A 124 -11.03 7.48 -12.16
CA ALA A 124 -11.85 6.44 -12.77
C ALA A 124 -13.12 6.98 -13.45
N TYR A 125 -13.68 8.07 -12.96
CA TYR A 125 -15.01 8.57 -13.36
C TYR A 125 -15.03 10.03 -13.80
N GLU A 126 -13.92 10.77 -13.76
CA GLU A 126 -13.86 12.20 -14.11
C GLU A 126 -14.43 12.48 -15.52
N VAL A 127 -15.25 13.53 -15.62
CA VAL A 127 -15.79 14.00 -16.91
C VAL A 127 -14.70 14.71 -17.71
N ASN A 128 -13.96 15.60 -17.05
CA ASN A 128 -12.85 16.33 -17.67
C ASN A 128 -11.53 15.58 -17.42
N LYS A 129 -11.03 14.89 -18.46
CA LYS A 129 -9.83 14.07 -18.35
C LYS A 129 -8.59 14.87 -17.94
N GLY A 130 -7.93 14.38 -16.88
CA GLY A 130 -6.72 14.98 -16.30
C GLY A 130 -6.98 16.01 -15.20
N GLU A 131 -8.23 16.37 -14.93
CA GLU A 131 -8.58 17.30 -13.85
C GLU A 131 -8.18 16.76 -12.48
N THR A 132 -8.44 15.48 -12.25
CA THR A 132 -8.07 14.78 -11.01
C THR A 132 -6.56 14.77 -10.80
N GLN A 133 -5.78 14.45 -11.84
CA GLN A 133 -4.32 14.43 -11.75
C GLN A 133 -3.75 15.82 -11.45
N ALA A 134 -4.24 16.83 -12.14
CA ALA A 134 -3.79 18.22 -11.93
C ALA A 134 -4.07 18.70 -10.49
N LEU A 135 -5.24 18.34 -9.94
CA LEU A 135 -5.58 18.67 -8.55
C LEU A 135 -4.73 17.87 -7.54
N PHE A 136 -4.46 16.60 -7.82
CA PHE A 136 -3.55 15.78 -7.03
C PHE A 136 -2.15 16.39 -6.97
N ASP A 137 -1.57 16.74 -8.12
CA ASP A 137 -0.23 17.33 -8.19
C ASP A 137 -0.14 18.64 -7.42
N LYS A 138 -1.16 19.50 -7.55
CA LYS A 138 -1.28 20.76 -6.79
C LYS A 138 -1.28 20.52 -5.29
N TRP A 139 -2.05 19.55 -4.80
CA TRP A 139 -2.11 19.24 -3.38
C TRP A 139 -0.84 18.54 -2.88
N MET A 140 -0.22 17.67 -3.67
CA MET A 140 1.06 17.06 -3.33
C MET A 140 2.14 18.12 -3.08
N GLU A 141 2.28 19.11 -3.98
CA GLU A 141 3.24 20.20 -3.80
C GLU A 141 2.92 21.07 -2.56
N LYS A 142 1.64 21.28 -2.27
CA LYS A 142 1.21 21.99 -1.07
C LYS A 142 1.50 21.20 0.20
N CYS A 143 1.19 19.90 0.22
CA CYS A 143 1.41 19.01 1.36
C CYS A 143 2.88 18.88 1.71
N LYS A 144 3.79 18.78 0.72
CA LYS A 144 5.26 18.78 0.94
C LYS A 144 5.71 19.96 1.82
N LYS A 145 5.13 21.14 1.63
CA LYS A 145 5.45 22.35 2.39
C LYS A 145 4.76 22.36 3.76
N LEU A 146 3.54 21.82 3.85
CA LEU A 146 2.71 21.85 5.04
C LEU A 146 3.12 20.84 6.11
N VAL A 147 3.66 19.69 5.73
CA VAL A 147 4.01 18.60 6.67
C VAL A 147 4.89 19.11 7.83
N SER A 148 5.93 19.88 7.52
CA SER A 148 6.87 20.39 8.54
C SER A 148 6.46 21.70 9.18
N ASN A 149 5.64 22.52 8.47
CA ASN A 149 5.38 23.93 8.82
C ASN A 149 3.98 24.15 9.38
N SER A 150 3.07 23.17 9.31
CA SER A 150 1.70 23.35 9.81
C SER A 150 1.53 22.96 11.27
N THR A 151 0.70 23.72 11.96
CA THR A 151 0.15 23.33 13.25
C THR A 151 -0.79 22.13 13.10
N MET A 152 -1.13 21.46 14.21
CA MET A 152 -2.09 20.36 14.19
C MET A 152 -3.50 20.81 13.74
N LYS A 153 -3.89 22.05 14.08
CA LYS A 153 -5.17 22.63 13.64
C LYS A 153 -5.21 22.81 12.12
N GLU A 154 -4.14 23.34 11.54
CA GLU A 154 -4.02 23.54 10.09
C GLU A 154 -3.93 22.18 9.35
N PHE A 155 -3.24 21.20 9.91
CA PHE A 155 -3.19 19.84 9.38
C PHE A 155 -4.60 19.26 9.23
N LYS A 156 -5.40 19.29 10.29
CA LYS A 156 -6.79 18.82 10.28
C LYS A 156 -7.65 19.58 9.26
N GLN A 157 -7.55 20.92 9.25
CA GLN A 157 -8.30 21.73 8.30
C GLN A 157 -7.94 21.40 6.85
N ASN A 158 -6.68 21.11 6.55
CA ASN A 158 -6.26 20.74 5.21
C ASN A 158 -6.82 19.38 4.75
N ILE A 159 -7.06 18.44 5.66
CA ILE A 159 -7.77 17.18 5.34
C ILE A 159 -9.16 17.48 4.77
N TYR A 160 -9.94 18.33 5.46
CA TYR A 160 -11.26 18.75 4.98
C TYR A 160 -11.19 19.49 3.65
N ASN A 161 -10.22 20.40 3.51
CA ASN A 161 -10.02 21.20 2.30
C ASN A 161 -9.68 20.29 1.09
N ILE A 162 -8.85 19.22 1.28
CA ILE A 162 -8.55 18.24 0.24
C ILE A 162 -9.84 17.56 -0.21
N VAL A 163 -10.60 16.99 0.71
CA VAL A 163 -11.84 16.29 0.37
C VAL A 163 -12.82 17.23 -0.33
N GLU A 164 -12.99 18.46 0.17
CA GLU A 164 -13.87 19.46 -0.44
C GLU A 164 -13.45 19.83 -1.87
N ASP A 165 -12.15 19.99 -2.13
CA ASP A 165 -11.67 20.30 -3.48
C ASP A 165 -11.91 19.14 -4.43
N PHE A 166 -11.67 17.89 -4.00
CA PHE A 166 -11.97 16.73 -4.83
C PHE A 166 -13.47 16.47 -5.00
N GLU A 167 -14.33 16.88 -4.07
CA GLU A 167 -15.78 16.83 -4.26
C GLU A 167 -16.28 17.68 -5.44
N LYS A 168 -15.56 18.76 -5.80
CA LYS A 168 -15.90 19.66 -6.91
C LYS A 168 -15.66 19.03 -8.29
N ILE A 169 -14.83 17.99 -8.38
CA ILE A 169 -14.59 17.27 -9.63
C ILE A 169 -15.89 16.59 -10.08
N GLU A 170 -16.32 16.89 -11.27
CA GLU A 170 -17.51 16.27 -11.85
C GLU A 170 -17.23 14.83 -12.26
N LEU A 171 -18.08 13.89 -11.79
CA LEU A 171 -17.95 12.46 -12.09
C LEU A 171 -19.12 11.99 -12.95
N ASN A 172 -18.83 11.17 -13.94
CA ASN A 172 -19.85 10.47 -14.71
C ASN A 172 -20.44 9.33 -13.88
N THR A 173 -21.62 9.58 -13.30
CA THR A 173 -22.33 8.62 -12.43
C THR A 173 -23.09 7.53 -13.19
N GLU A 174 -23.22 7.64 -14.50
CA GLU A 174 -23.90 6.64 -15.35
C GLU A 174 -22.98 5.44 -15.61
N ILE A 175 -21.68 5.66 -15.64
CA ILE A 175 -20.68 4.61 -15.84
C ILE A 175 -20.49 3.84 -14.54
N LYS A 176 -20.56 2.52 -14.63
CA LYS A 176 -20.19 1.62 -13.54
C LYS A 176 -18.98 0.82 -13.95
N LYS A 177 -17.99 0.82 -13.10
CA LYS A 177 -16.75 0.06 -13.28
C LYS A 177 -16.64 -1.03 -12.22
N PRO A 178 -16.11 -2.22 -12.57
CA PRO A 178 -15.78 -3.19 -11.55
C PRO A 178 -14.68 -2.64 -10.65
N LYS A 179 -14.88 -2.76 -9.35
CA LYS A 179 -13.87 -2.39 -8.35
C LYS A 179 -12.83 -3.49 -8.26
N VAL A 180 -11.56 -3.10 -8.27
CA VAL A 180 -10.41 -4.01 -8.15
C VAL A 180 -9.49 -3.51 -7.04
N GLY A 181 -9.34 -4.29 -5.98
CA GLY A 181 -8.40 -4.05 -4.91
C GLY A 181 -7.00 -4.55 -5.28
N ILE A 182 -5.97 -3.80 -4.93
CA ILE A 182 -4.57 -4.24 -5.04
C ILE A 182 -4.04 -4.48 -3.63
N VAL A 183 -3.54 -5.68 -3.39
CA VAL A 183 -2.85 -6.07 -2.15
C VAL A 183 -1.50 -6.69 -2.50
N GLY A 184 -0.64 -6.93 -1.52
CA GLY A 184 0.63 -7.62 -1.77
C GLY A 184 1.82 -7.01 -1.03
N GLU A 185 3.02 -7.28 -1.52
CA GLU A 185 4.26 -6.80 -0.91
C GLU A 185 4.33 -5.26 -0.96
N VAL A 186 4.73 -4.68 0.14
CA VAL A 186 4.57 -3.24 0.39
C VAL A 186 5.31 -2.36 -0.62
N LEU A 187 6.53 -2.69 -1.04
CA LEU A 187 7.24 -1.90 -2.03
C LEU A 187 6.62 -2.09 -3.42
N ILE A 188 6.43 -3.34 -3.84
CA ILE A 188 5.87 -3.66 -5.17
C ILE A 188 4.47 -3.09 -5.32
N LYS A 189 3.65 -3.10 -4.26
CA LYS A 189 2.29 -2.55 -4.27
C LYS A 189 2.25 -1.06 -4.64
N TYR A 190 3.20 -0.26 -4.15
CA TYR A 190 3.20 1.20 -4.33
C TYR A 190 4.24 1.72 -5.33
N GLN A 191 5.11 0.86 -5.86
CA GLN A 191 6.16 1.29 -6.78
C GLN A 191 5.79 0.91 -8.22
N PRO A 192 5.42 1.88 -9.09
CA PRO A 192 4.82 1.61 -10.41
C PRO A 192 5.71 0.78 -11.32
N PHE A 193 7.01 1.08 -11.41
CA PHE A 193 7.93 0.30 -12.23
C PHE A 193 8.03 -1.15 -11.73
N GLY A 194 8.13 -1.36 -10.41
CA GLY A 194 8.27 -2.69 -9.80
C GLY A 194 7.06 -3.59 -10.03
N ASN A 195 5.87 -3.01 -10.25
CA ASN A 195 4.64 -3.73 -10.55
C ASN A 195 4.18 -3.59 -12.00
N ASN A 196 5.06 -3.14 -12.90
CA ASN A 196 4.76 -2.91 -14.31
C ASN A 196 3.50 -2.07 -14.52
N TYR A 197 3.34 -1.00 -13.74
CA TYR A 197 2.23 -0.04 -13.84
C TYR A 197 0.85 -0.71 -13.73
N VAL A 198 0.69 -1.60 -12.75
CA VAL A 198 -0.53 -2.41 -12.58
C VAL A 198 -1.80 -1.56 -12.42
N VAL A 199 -1.71 -0.41 -11.76
CA VAL A 199 -2.83 0.53 -11.59
C VAL A 199 -3.30 1.04 -12.96
N ASP A 200 -2.36 1.54 -13.78
CA ASP A 200 -2.68 2.09 -15.10
C ASP A 200 -3.23 1.01 -16.03
N LYS A 201 -2.68 -0.20 -15.97
CA LYS A 201 -3.19 -1.36 -16.74
C LYS A 201 -4.62 -1.74 -16.36
N LEU A 202 -4.93 -1.76 -15.06
CA LEU A 202 -6.29 -2.04 -14.57
C LEU A 202 -7.27 -0.93 -14.96
N GLU A 203 -6.87 0.34 -14.86
CA GLU A 203 -7.70 1.47 -15.29
C GLU A 203 -7.93 1.47 -16.80
N ALA A 204 -6.91 1.14 -17.61
CA ALA A 204 -7.04 0.97 -19.05
C ALA A 204 -8.01 -0.17 -19.43
N GLU A 205 -8.05 -1.23 -18.63
CA GLU A 205 -9.05 -2.32 -18.75
C GLU A 205 -10.44 -1.92 -18.21
N GLY A 206 -10.60 -0.73 -17.66
CA GLY A 206 -11.87 -0.16 -17.22
C GLY A 206 -12.22 -0.42 -15.76
N ALA A 207 -11.26 -0.67 -14.89
CA ALA A 207 -11.47 -0.82 -13.46
C ALA A 207 -11.60 0.52 -12.70
N GLU A 208 -12.29 0.49 -11.56
CA GLU A 208 -12.05 1.40 -10.44
C GLU A 208 -11.02 0.73 -9.53
N VAL A 209 -9.80 1.27 -9.48
CA VAL A 209 -8.71 0.69 -8.70
C VAL A 209 -8.73 1.21 -7.28
N ILE A 210 -8.53 0.31 -6.31
CA ILE A 210 -8.48 0.63 -4.89
C ILE A 210 -7.16 0.11 -4.33
N LEU A 211 -6.38 1.04 -3.76
CA LEU A 211 -5.16 0.75 -3.03
C LEU A 211 -5.42 0.88 -1.53
N PRO A 212 -4.85 0.02 -0.69
CA PRO A 212 -4.99 0.15 0.75
C PRO A 212 -4.14 1.30 1.27
N ASP A 213 -4.48 1.79 2.46
CA ASP A 213 -3.73 2.84 3.12
C ASP A 213 -2.38 2.31 3.64
N PHE A 214 -1.30 3.04 3.43
CA PHE A 214 0.02 2.70 3.95
C PHE A 214 0.05 2.77 5.49
N MET A 215 -0.79 3.62 6.09
CA MET A 215 -0.96 3.71 7.54
C MET A 215 -1.42 2.39 8.16
N GLY A 216 -2.23 1.60 7.46
CA GLY A 216 -2.63 0.26 7.88
C GLY A 216 -1.40 -0.64 8.11
N PHE A 217 -0.43 -0.61 7.21
CA PHE A 217 0.82 -1.36 7.34
C PHE A 217 1.68 -0.87 8.53
N ILE A 218 1.72 0.45 8.78
CA ILE A 218 2.42 1.00 9.96
C ILE A 218 1.76 0.53 11.25
N LYS A 219 0.43 0.53 11.34
CA LYS A 219 -0.31 -0.01 12.48
C LYS A 219 -0.05 -1.51 12.64
N PHE A 220 -0.03 -2.28 11.55
CA PHE A 220 0.29 -3.71 11.57
C PHE A 220 1.69 -3.95 12.19
N ILE A 221 2.72 -3.21 11.79
CA ILE A 221 4.05 -3.32 12.41
C ILE A 221 3.98 -3.04 13.92
N ALA A 222 3.18 -2.08 14.35
CA ALA A 222 2.99 -1.78 15.75
C ALA A 222 2.28 -2.92 16.52
N THR A 223 1.45 -3.73 15.87
CA THR A 223 0.79 -4.88 16.51
C THR A 223 1.75 -6.00 16.86
N HIS A 224 2.94 -6.10 16.23
CA HIS A 224 3.88 -7.21 16.48
C HIS A 224 4.17 -7.42 17.98
N LYS A 225 4.45 -6.34 18.72
CA LYS A 225 4.74 -6.45 20.16
C LYS A 225 3.50 -6.82 20.98
N ILE A 226 2.33 -6.43 20.53
CA ILE A 226 1.05 -6.78 21.15
C ILE A 226 0.79 -8.28 20.95
N THR A 227 0.87 -8.74 19.71
CA THR A 227 0.63 -10.15 19.33
C THR A 227 1.65 -11.10 19.98
N PHE A 228 2.95 -10.76 19.95
CA PHE A 228 3.95 -11.58 20.65
C PHE A 228 3.69 -11.67 22.16
N ASN A 229 3.25 -10.57 22.79
CA ASN A 229 2.86 -10.63 24.20
C ASN A 229 1.62 -11.50 24.43
N GLN A 230 0.65 -11.48 23.51
CA GLN A 230 -0.54 -12.33 23.58
C GLN A 230 -0.18 -13.82 23.46
N LEU A 231 0.65 -14.17 22.48
CA LEU A 231 0.95 -15.56 22.13
C LEU A 231 1.99 -16.21 23.07
N ILE A 232 3.05 -15.50 23.41
CA ILE A 232 4.21 -16.07 24.12
C ILE A 232 4.61 -15.28 25.38
N LYS A 233 3.74 -14.38 25.86
CA LYS A 233 3.92 -13.64 27.13
C LYS A 233 5.25 -12.87 27.22
N THR A 234 5.64 -12.21 26.14
CA THR A 234 6.80 -11.32 26.11
C THR A 234 6.52 -10.01 26.86
N ASP A 235 7.34 -8.99 26.66
CA ASP A 235 7.30 -7.69 27.32
C ASP A 235 5.93 -6.98 27.24
N GLY A 236 5.12 -7.15 28.29
CA GLY A 236 3.78 -6.56 28.38
C GLY A 236 3.79 -5.02 28.51
N ALA A 237 4.89 -4.42 29.00
CA ALA A 237 5.03 -2.98 29.07
C ALA A 237 5.17 -2.39 27.65
N LYS A 238 6.00 -2.99 26.81
CA LYS A 238 6.12 -2.60 25.39
C LYS A 238 4.80 -2.80 24.65
N ALA A 239 4.10 -3.91 24.87
CA ALA A 239 2.79 -4.14 24.26
C ALA A 239 1.80 -2.99 24.57
N LYS A 240 1.77 -2.51 25.83
CA LYS A 240 0.93 -1.36 26.23
C LYS A 240 1.34 -0.07 25.53
N ILE A 241 2.65 0.19 25.38
CA ILE A 241 3.16 1.38 24.68
C ILE A 241 2.73 1.37 23.21
N PHE A 242 2.89 0.24 22.49
CA PHE A 242 2.49 0.11 21.11
C PHE A 242 0.97 0.21 20.93
N LYS A 243 0.18 -0.32 21.86
CA LYS A 243 -1.28 -0.14 21.86
C LYS A 243 -1.67 1.33 22.01
N LEU A 244 -0.97 2.08 22.87
CA LEU A 244 -1.17 3.52 23.00
C LEU A 244 -0.76 4.26 21.72
N ALA A 245 0.35 3.88 21.09
CA ALA A 245 0.78 4.48 19.83
C ALA A 245 -0.26 4.31 18.71
N ILE A 246 -0.85 3.11 18.55
CA ILE A 246 -1.94 2.87 17.60
C ILE A 246 -3.13 3.80 17.90
N LYS A 247 -3.54 3.92 19.17
CA LYS A 247 -4.63 4.84 19.54
C LYS A 247 -4.35 6.31 19.20
N LEU A 248 -3.09 6.74 19.34
CA LEU A 248 -2.70 8.11 18.95
C LEU A 248 -2.77 8.30 17.43
N ILE A 249 -2.39 7.30 16.64
CA ILE A 249 -2.56 7.30 15.18
C ILE A 249 -4.06 7.40 14.83
N ASP A 250 -4.91 6.57 15.44
CA ASP A 250 -6.36 6.59 15.20
C ASP A 250 -7.00 7.96 15.51
N ILE A 251 -6.50 8.66 16.54
CA ILE A 251 -6.93 10.02 16.85
C ILE A 251 -6.54 11.01 15.74
N LEU A 252 -5.37 10.84 15.13
CA LEU A 252 -4.92 11.68 14.02
C LEU A 252 -5.68 11.40 12.72
N GLU A 253 -6.05 10.15 12.46
CA GLU A 253 -6.89 9.76 11.31
C GLU A 253 -8.37 10.09 11.47
N LYS A 254 -8.81 10.46 12.69
CA LYS A 254 -10.23 10.73 12.95
C LYS A 254 -10.84 11.76 12.02
N ASP A 255 -10.12 12.85 11.75
CA ASP A 255 -10.61 13.92 10.88
C ASP A 255 -10.70 13.46 9.42
N GLU A 256 -9.78 12.57 8.97
CA GLU A 256 -9.86 11.92 7.66
C GLU A 256 -11.10 11.03 7.55
N LYS A 257 -11.32 10.14 8.53
CA LYS A 257 -12.52 9.27 8.57
C LYS A 257 -13.81 10.09 8.51
N ILE A 258 -13.90 11.20 9.25
CA ILE A 258 -15.07 12.08 9.25
C ILE A 258 -15.22 12.76 7.88
N ALA A 259 -14.15 13.30 7.31
CA ALA A 259 -14.21 13.99 6.03
C ALA A 259 -14.63 13.04 4.89
N LEU A 260 -14.07 11.82 4.86
CA LEU A 260 -14.42 10.79 3.89
C LEU A 260 -15.84 10.26 4.06
N SER A 261 -16.32 10.06 5.30
CA SER A 261 -17.68 9.58 5.55
C SER A 261 -18.75 10.60 5.14
N ASN A 262 -18.43 11.89 5.17
CA ASN A 262 -19.32 12.98 4.74
C ASN A 262 -19.30 13.19 3.22
N SER A 263 -18.34 12.59 2.51
CA SER A 263 -18.25 12.67 1.05
C SER A 263 -19.37 11.89 0.37
N LYS A 264 -19.93 12.45 -0.69
CA LYS A 264 -20.95 11.79 -1.53
C LYS A 264 -20.35 10.78 -2.51
N LYS A 265 -19.03 10.73 -2.65
CA LYS A 265 -18.34 9.89 -3.64
C LYS A 265 -18.07 8.47 -3.14
N GLY A 266 -18.33 8.17 -1.86
CA GLY A 266 -18.27 6.81 -1.31
C GLY A 266 -16.85 6.24 -1.28
N TYR A 267 -15.94 6.95 -0.65
CA TYR A 267 -14.57 6.47 -0.43
C TYR A 267 -14.52 5.36 0.63
N LEU A 268 -13.57 4.45 0.47
CA LEU A 268 -13.26 3.48 1.53
C LEU A 268 -12.57 4.20 2.70
N LEU A 269 -13.06 3.94 3.91
CA LEU A 269 -12.51 4.56 5.12
C LEU A 269 -11.20 3.87 5.53
N PRO A 270 -10.29 4.59 6.22
CA PRO A 270 -9.12 3.97 6.85
C PRO A 270 -9.52 2.83 7.79
N CYS A 271 -8.83 1.71 7.68
CA CYS A 271 -9.13 0.50 8.44
C CYS A 271 -8.87 0.63 9.95
N ASP A 272 -9.62 -0.13 10.76
CA ASP A 272 -9.25 -0.43 12.12
C ASP A 272 -8.41 -1.71 12.15
N ILE A 273 -7.18 -1.62 12.63
CA ILE A 273 -6.24 -2.76 12.62
C ILE A 273 -6.72 -3.93 13.49
N PHE A 274 -7.46 -3.67 14.56
CA PHE A 274 -7.99 -4.71 15.42
C PHE A 274 -9.25 -5.37 14.84
N GLU A 275 -10.04 -4.63 14.05
CA GLU A 275 -11.12 -5.19 13.25
C GLU A 275 -10.58 -6.13 12.17
N LEU A 276 -9.53 -5.70 11.45
CA LEU A 276 -8.83 -6.56 10.50
C LEU A 276 -8.26 -7.84 11.15
N GLU A 277 -7.73 -7.73 12.38
CA GLU A 277 -7.26 -8.89 13.14
C GLU A 277 -8.40 -9.87 13.43
N GLU A 278 -9.60 -9.38 13.76
CA GLU A 278 -10.77 -10.25 13.96
C GLU A 278 -11.24 -10.89 12.64
N ASN A 279 -11.30 -10.13 11.55
CA ASN A 279 -11.81 -10.60 10.25
C ASN A 279 -10.93 -11.71 9.64
N VAL A 280 -9.65 -11.76 9.94
CA VAL A 280 -8.75 -12.81 9.44
C VAL A 280 -8.83 -14.11 10.24
N LYS A 281 -9.42 -14.10 11.43
CA LYS A 281 -9.58 -15.28 12.26
C LYS A 281 -10.40 -16.35 11.54
N GLY A 282 -9.95 -17.60 11.61
CA GLY A 282 -10.57 -18.71 10.88
C GLY A 282 -9.99 -18.94 9.48
N ILE A 283 -9.30 -17.95 8.90
CA ILE A 283 -8.60 -18.07 7.61
C ILE A 283 -7.11 -18.27 7.85
N LEU A 284 -6.50 -17.41 8.67
CA LEU A 284 -5.09 -17.42 8.98
C LEU A 284 -4.82 -17.04 10.43
N SER A 285 -3.81 -17.68 11.03
CA SER A 285 -3.37 -17.31 12.39
C SER A 285 -2.65 -15.97 12.40
N ILE A 286 -2.98 -15.11 13.37
CA ILE A 286 -2.27 -13.85 13.63
C ILE A 286 -0.80 -14.05 14.04
N GLY A 287 -0.39 -15.29 14.33
CA GLY A 287 1.02 -15.64 14.53
C GLY A 287 1.88 -15.49 13.28
N ASN A 288 1.28 -15.37 12.08
CA ASN A 288 1.98 -15.08 10.83
C ASN A 288 2.35 -13.59 10.79
N GLN A 289 3.49 -13.23 11.39
CA GLN A 289 3.95 -11.85 11.61
C GLN A 289 5.08 -11.44 10.66
N THR A 290 5.54 -12.33 9.79
CA THR A 290 6.71 -12.08 8.92
C THR A 290 6.32 -11.33 7.66
N GLY A 291 7.06 -10.29 7.29
CA GLY A 291 6.72 -9.41 6.17
C GLY A 291 5.39 -8.70 6.42
N GLU A 292 4.48 -8.77 5.46
CA GLU A 292 3.11 -8.28 5.58
C GLU A 292 2.25 -9.15 6.50
N GLY A 293 2.69 -10.40 6.73
CA GLY A 293 2.07 -11.32 7.65
C GLY A 293 0.56 -11.48 7.44
N TRP A 294 -0.18 -11.70 8.54
CA TRP A 294 -1.63 -11.85 8.50
C TRP A 294 -2.37 -10.63 7.91
N PHE A 295 -1.73 -9.44 7.94
CA PHE A 295 -2.32 -8.21 7.44
C PHE A 295 -2.64 -8.27 5.95
N LEU A 296 -1.78 -8.88 5.13
CA LEU A 296 -2.05 -9.07 3.70
C LEU A 296 -3.33 -9.88 3.45
N THR A 297 -3.53 -10.96 4.22
CA THR A 297 -4.74 -11.77 4.13
C THR A 297 -5.96 -10.97 4.59
N ALA A 298 -5.81 -10.19 5.66
CA ALA A 298 -6.87 -9.35 6.21
C ALA A 298 -7.30 -8.24 5.23
N GLU A 299 -6.36 -7.61 4.51
CA GLU A 299 -6.68 -6.66 3.43
C GLU A 299 -7.55 -7.31 2.34
N MET A 300 -7.30 -8.58 1.96
CA MET A 300 -8.15 -9.29 0.99
C MET A 300 -9.56 -9.49 1.52
N VAL A 301 -9.69 -9.92 2.77
CA VAL A 301 -11.00 -10.17 3.40
C VAL A 301 -11.78 -8.87 3.54
N GLU A 302 -11.14 -7.80 4.03
CA GLU A 302 -11.73 -6.47 4.16
C GLU A 302 -12.30 -5.99 2.82
N TYR A 303 -11.55 -6.11 1.74
CA TYR A 303 -12.03 -5.72 0.42
C TYR A 303 -13.27 -6.51 0.00
N ILE A 304 -13.27 -7.82 0.20
CA ILE A 304 -14.43 -8.67 -0.15
C ILE A 304 -15.67 -8.26 0.64
N GLU A 305 -15.52 -8.03 1.94
CA GLU A 305 -16.61 -7.62 2.83
C GLU A 305 -17.15 -6.23 2.50
N HIS A 306 -16.30 -5.33 2.00
CA HIS A 306 -16.69 -4.03 1.47
C HIS A 306 -17.19 -4.05 0.01
N GLY A 307 -17.50 -5.25 -0.54
CA GLY A 307 -18.03 -5.39 -1.88
C GLY A 307 -17.03 -5.20 -3.01
N ILE A 308 -15.74 -5.46 -2.74
CA ILE A 308 -14.63 -5.42 -3.68
C ILE A 308 -14.06 -6.84 -3.84
N PRO A 309 -14.77 -7.76 -4.50
CA PRO A 309 -14.36 -9.17 -4.56
C PRO A 309 -13.22 -9.43 -5.56
N ASN A 310 -12.91 -8.47 -6.43
CA ASN A 310 -11.86 -8.62 -7.43
C ASN A 310 -10.55 -8.06 -6.86
N ILE A 311 -9.52 -8.91 -6.77
CA ILE A 311 -8.28 -8.57 -6.08
C ILE A 311 -7.07 -9.01 -6.91
N VAL A 312 -6.15 -8.08 -7.14
CA VAL A 312 -4.81 -8.39 -7.63
C VAL A 312 -3.87 -8.46 -6.42
N CYS A 313 -3.24 -9.61 -6.21
CA CYS A 313 -2.20 -9.77 -5.21
C CYS A 313 -0.84 -9.68 -5.90
N VAL A 314 -0.20 -8.51 -5.79
CA VAL A 314 1.13 -8.25 -6.35
C VAL A 314 2.21 -8.78 -5.41
N GLN A 315 3.08 -9.63 -5.90
CA GLN A 315 4.10 -10.25 -5.06
C GLN A 315 5.44 -10.38 -5.80
N PRO A 316 6.56 -10.14 -5.11
CA PRO A 316 7.86 -10.46 -5.67
C PRO A 316 7.99 -11.98 -5.80
N PHE A 317 8.58 -12.45 -6.90
CA PHE A 317 8.98 -13.85 -7.01
C PHE A 317 9.85 -14.24 -5.81
N ALA A 318 9.66 -15.46 -5.29
CA ALA A 318 10.37 -16.00 -4.11
C ALA A 318 10.20 -15.18 -2.81
N CYS A 319 9.20 -14.29 -2.71
CA CYS A 319 8.84 -13.66 -1.44
C CYS A 319 8.09 -14.66 -0.55
N LEU A 320 8.79 -15.25 0.42
CA LEU A 320 8.22 -16.28 1.30
C LEU A 320 6.94 -15.81 2.03
N PRO A 321 6.92 -14.64 2.71
CA PRO A 321 5.69 -14.17 3.37
C PRO A 321 4.51 -14.09 2.40
N ASN A 322 4.70 -13.46 1.25
CA ASN A 322 3.62 -13.28 0.28
C ASN A 322 3.12 -14.61 -0.32
N HIS A 323 4.01 -15.59 -0.51
CA HIS A 323 3.59 -16.93 -0.96
C HIS A 323 2.75 -17.64 0.10
N VAL A 324 3.07 -17.49 1.39
CA VAL A 324 2.33 -18.14 2.49
C VAL A 324 1.00 -17.42 2.73
N VAL A 325 1.03 -16.11 3.02
CA VAL A 325 -0.15 -15.35 3.47
C VAL A 325 -0.92 -14.67 2.34
N GLY A 326 -0.34 -14.57 1.16
CA GLY A 326 -1.01 -14.06 -0.05
C GLY A 326 -1.55 -15.21 -0.90
N LYS A 327 -0.67 -15.93 -1.59
CA LYS A 327 -1.03 -16.97 -2.55
C LYS A 327 -1.58 -18.23 -1.86
N GLY A 328 -0.97 -18.64 -0.74
CA GLY A 328 -1.31 -19.88 -0.04
C GLY A 328 -2.71 -19.91 0.56
N VAL A 329 -3.29 -18.75 0.89
CA VAL A 329 -4.62 -18.65 1.50
C VAL A 329 -5.77 -18.48 0.51
N ILE A 330 -5.47 -18.27 -0.80
CA ILE A 330 -6.50 -17.94 -1.81
C ILE A 330 -7.60 -19.01 -1.87
N LYS A 331 -7.24 -20.29 -1.74
CA LYS A 331 -8.25 -21.36 -1.73
C LYS A 331 -9.18 -21.22 -0.53
N THR A 332 -8.65 -21.04 0.68
CA THR A 332 -9.44 -20.87 1.89
C THR A 332 -10.35 -19.65 1.81
N ILE A 333 -9.84 -18.53 1.26
CA ILE A 333 -10.67 -17.33 1.03
C ILE A 333 -11.82 -17.63 0.07
N ARG A 334 -11.57 -18.33 -1.05
CA ARG A 334 -12.61 -18.68 -2.01
C ARG A 334 -13.63 -19.67 -1.47
N ASP A 335 -13.20 -20.59 -0.61
CA ASP A 335 -14.12 -21.54 0.06
C ASP A 335 -15.06 -20.78 1.02
N THR A 336 -14.58 -19.71 1.67
CA THR A 336 -15.36 -18.85 2.58
C THR A 336 -16.18 -17.81 1.82
N TYR A 337 -15.61 -17.23 0.76
CA TYR A 337 -16.20 -16.18 -0.06
C TYR A 337 -16.25 -16.60 -1.55
N PRO A 338 -17.26 -17.35 -1.99
CA PRO A 338 -17.29 -17.94 -3.35
C PRO A 338 -17.25 -16.93 -4.50
N LYS A 339 -17.60 -15.66 -4.24
CA LYS A 339 -17.54 -14.56 -5.24
C LYS A 339 -16.13 -13.94 -5.35
N ALA A 340 -15.17 -14.37 -4.53
CA ALA A 340 -13.82 -13.83 -4.54
C ALA A 340 -13.07 -14.19 -5.82
N ASN A 341 -12.70 -13.16 -6.58
CA ASN A 341 -11.93 -13.25 -7.81
C ASN A 341 -10.53 -12.70 -7.56
N ILE A 342 -9.62 -13.56 -7.09
CA ILE A 342 -8.27 -13.19 -6.66
C ILE A 342 -7.25 -13.69 -7.66
N SER A 343 -6.40 -12.81 -8.19
CA SER A 343 -5.30 -13.15 -9.09
C SER A 343 -3.96 -12.79 -8.47
N PRO A 344 -3.15 -13.78 -8.05
CA PRO A 344 -1.77 -13.53 -7.65
C PRO A 344 -0.90 -13.31 -8.89
N ILE A 345 -0.09 -12.25 -8.88
CA ILE A 345 0.82 -11.89 -9.97
C ILE A 345 2.23 -11.76 -9.41
N ASP A 346 3.15 -12.58 -9.94
CA ASP A 346 4.56 -12.55 -9.56
C ASP A 346 5.31 -11.49 -10.38
N TYR A 347 6.16 -10.72 -9.70
CA TYR A 347 7.04 -9.70 -10.29
C TYR A 347 8.49 -10.01 -9.95
N ASP A 348 9.34 -10.02 -10.96
CA ASP A 348 10.79 -10.17 -10.84
C ASP A 348 11.49 -9.65 -12.11
N PRO A 349 12.82 -9.52 -12.11
CA PRO A 349 13.57 -9.03 -13.27
C PRO A 349 13.36 -9.83 -14.56
N GLY A 350 13.05 -11.12 -14.44
CA GLY A 350 12.83 -12.04 -15.57
C GLY A 350 11.37 -12.31 -15.88
N ALA A 351 10.43 -11.71 -15.15
CA ALA A 351 9.01 -11.98 -15.33
C ALA A 351 8.48 -11.50 -16.69
N SER A 352 7.68 -12.35 -17.33
CA SER A 352 7.03 -11.99 -18.58
C SER A 352 5.90 -11.00 -18.38
N GLU A 353 6.06 -9.79 -18.89
CA GLU A 353 5.02 -8.77 -18.87
C GLU A 353 3.72 -9.24 -19.55
N ALA A 354 3.86 -10.02 -20.63
CA ALA A 354 2.71 -10.61 -21.32
C ALA A 354 1.89 -11.53 -20.40
N ASN A 355 2.55 -12.36 -19.59
CA ASN A 355 1.87 -13.23 -18.64
C ASN A 355 1.15 -12.42 -17.56
N GLN A 356 1.76 -11.38 -17.03
CA GLN A 356 1.16 -10.47 -16.05
C GLN A 356 -0.07 -9.78 -16.63
N THR A 357 0.05 -9.22 -17.83
CA THR A 357 -1.05 -8.58 -18.55
C THR A 357 -2.21 -9.55 -18.83
N ASN A 358 -1.91 -10.79 -19.23
CA ASN A 358 -2.94 -11.81 -19.45
C ASN A 358 -3.70 -12.16 -18.16
N ARG A 359 -3.02 -12.22 -17.01
CA ARG A 359 -3.67 -12.45 -15.71
C ARG A 359 -4.58 -11.29 -15.33
N ILE A 360 -4.16 -10.03 -15.60
CA ILE A 360 -5.00 -8.83 -15.40
C ILE A 360 -6.24 -8.92 -16.28
N LYS A 361 -6.09 -9.22 -17.57
CA LYS A 361 -7.23 -9.35 -18.51
C LYS A 361 -8.21 -10.44 -18.09
N LEU A 362 -7.71 -11.59 -17.64
CA LEU A 362 -8.56 -12.68 -17.15
C LEU A 362 -9.34 -12.26 -15.90
N LEU A 363 -8.68 -11.64 -14.92
CA LEU A 363 -9.34 -11.09 -13.74
C LEU A 363 -10.41 -10.07 -14.13
N MET A 364 -10.11 -9.17 -15.07
CA MET A 364 -11.04 -8.14 -15.53
C MET A 364 -12.23 -8.70 -16.31
N ALA A 365 -12.04 -9.78 -17.09
CA ALA A 365 -13.15 -10.46 -17.75
C ALA A 365 -14.17 -10.97 -16.73
N VAL A 366 -13.71 -11.70 -15.71
CA VAL A 366 -14.55 -12.18 -14.62
C VAL A 366 -15.19 -11.02 -13.83
N ALA A 367 -14.44 -9.96 -13.56
CA ALA A 367 -14.92 -8.79 -12.83
C ALA A 367 -16.05 -8.06 -13.57
N LYS A 368 -15.93 -7.91 -14.89
CA LYS A 368 -16.98 -7.31 -15.74
C LYS A 368 -18.22 -8.18 -15.79
N ASP A 369 -18.08 -9.49 -15.86
CA ASP A 369 -19.23 -10.41 -15.85
C ASP A 369 -19.95 -10.43 -14.50
N ASN A 370 -19.21 -10.43 -13.41
CA ASN A 370 -19.78 -10.31 -12.06
C ASN A 370 -20.55 -9.00 -11.88
N LEU A 371 -20.02 -7.89 -12.38
CA LEU A 371 -20.71 -6.59 -12.34
C LEU A 371 -22.03 -6.62 -13.10
N LYS A 372 -22.06 -7.20 -14.31
CA LYS A 372 -23.28 -7.36 -15.11
C LYS A 372 -24.33 -8.23 -14.40
N MET A 373 -23.89 -9.33 -13.77
CA MET A 373 -24.79 -10.19 -12.99
C MET A 373 -25.43 -9.42 -11.83
N GLN A 374 -24.63 -8.68 -11.05
CA GLN A 374 -25.12 -7.86 -9.94
C GLN A 374 -26.13 -6.79 -10.41
N GLU A 375 -25.89 -6.16 -11.55
CA GLU A 375 -26.83 -5.18 -12.12
C GLU A 375 -28.16 -5.83 -12.54
N ASN A 376 -28.09 -6.99 -13.17
CA ASN A 376 -29.30 -7.73 -13.58
C ASN A 376 -30.11 -8.18 -12.36
N GLU A 377 -29.47 -8.67 -11.30
CA GLU A 377 -30.13 -9.02 -10.04
C GLU A 377 -30.84 -7.79 -9.43
N LYS A 378 -30.17 -6.64 -9.34
CA LYS A 378 -30.77 -5.39 -8.84
C LYS A 378 -31.97 -4.94 -9.67
N ARG A 379 -31.87 -5.04 -10.99
CA ARG A 379 -32.97 -4.69 -11.89
C ARG A 379 -34.19 -5.65 -11.72
N ALA A 380 -33.95 -6.94 -11.51
CA ALA A 380 -34.99 -7.93 -11.25
C ALA A 380 -35.70 -7.64 -9.93
N ILE A 381 -34.95 -7.42 -8.85
CA ILE A 381 -35.51 -7.07 -7.53
C ILE A 381 -36.37 -5.79 -7.59
N LYS A 382 -35.85 -4.74 -8.27
CA LYS A 382 -36.61 -3.50 -8.44
C LYS A 382 -37.93 -3.73 -9.16
N LYS A 383 -37.92 -4.47 -10.27
CA LYS A 383 -39.15 -4.80 -11.03
C LYS A 383 -40.16 -5.59 -10.18
N GLU A 384 -39.69 -6.46 -9.30
CA GLU A 384 -40.58 -7.24 -8.42
C GLU A 384 -41.21 -6.35 -7.34
N ASN A 385 -40.41 -5.42 -6.75
CA ASN A 385 -40.92 -4.46 -5.77
C ASN A 385 -41.93 -3.47 -6.39
N ASP A 386 -41.63 -2.95 -7.59
CA ASP A 386 -42.57 -2.06 -8.32
C ASP A 386 -43.91 -2.75 -8.62
N LYS A 387 -43.88 -4.06 -8.96
CA LYS A 387 -45.12 -4.86 -9.15
C LYS A 387 -45.89 -5.08 -7.86
N LYS A 388 -45.23 -5.18 -6.70
CA LYS A 388 -45.92 -5.32 -5.40
C LYS A 388 -46.54 -4.00 -4.97
N THR A 389 -45.90 -2.86 -5.24
CA THR A 389 -46.43 -1.52 -4.90
C THR A 389 -47.62 -1.12 -5.78
N THR A 390 -47.71 -1.62 -7.02
CA THR A 390 -48.81 -1.31 -7.96
C THR A 390 -50.08 -2.20 -7.70
N LYS A 391 -49.96 -3.19 -6.80
CA LYS A 391 -51.09 -4.08 -6.45
C LYS A 391 -51.80 -3.73 -5.12
N VAL A 392 -51.37 -2.64 -4.47
CA VAL A 392 -51.99 -2.00 -3.32
C VAL A 392 -52.70 -0.72 -3.78
#